data_1a31a695810f29281bc96c497ee2b702
#
_entry.id   1a31a695810f29281bc96c497ee2b702
#
_cell.length_a   1.000
_cell.length_b   1.000
_cell.length_c   1.000
_cell.angle_alpha   90.00
_cell.angle_beta   90.00
_cell.angle_gamma   90.00
#
_symmetry.space_group_name_H-M   'P 1'
#
loop_
_entity.id
_entity.type
_entity.pdbx_description
1 polymer ?
#
loop_
_entity_poly.entity_id
_entity_poly.type
_entity_poly.pdbx_seq_one_letter_code
_entity_poly.pdbx_strand_id
1 'polypeptide(L)' 'MKVTVLVRPKDGILDPQGEAIRHALDSLGYPIGQVRQGKVFDLEIDVETREQAEALANEAAERALANGVMERFEVVVA' A
#
# COMPACT_ATOMS: atom_id res chain seq x y z
N MET A 1 -15.05 -1.66 13.07
CA MET A 1 -13.83 -0.83 13.19
C MET A 1 -13.27 -0.51 11.83
N LYS A 2 -12.77 0.70 11.68
CA LYS A 2 -12.12 1.13 10.42
C LYS A 2 -10.63 0.85 10.46
N VAL A 3 -10.15 0.20 9.41
CA VAL A 3 -8.74 -0.15 9.27
C VAL A 3 -8.26 0.27 7.89
N THR A 4 -7.10 0.88 7.82
CA THR A 4 -6.46 1.24 6.55
C THR A 4 -5.27 0.32 6.32
N VAL A 5 -5.21 -0.27 5.12
CA VAL A 5 -4.06 -1.08 4.70
C VAL A 5 -3.35 -0.33 3.59
N LEU A 6 -2.09 -0.03 3.82
CA LEU A 6 -1.21 0.64 2.87
C LEU A 6 -0.31 -0.40 2.22
N VAL A 7 -0.40 -0.54 0.90
CA VAL A 7 0.40 -1.51 0.13
C VAL A 7 1.40 -0.76 -0.72
N ARG A 8 2.67 -1.13 -0.63
CA ARG A 8 3.76 -0.49 -1.39
C ARG A 8 4.65 -1.54 -2.03
N PRO A 9 5.28 -1.20 -3.17
CA PRO A 9 6.29 -2.09 -3.76
C PRO A 9 7.47 -2.23 -2.80
N LYS A 10 8.04 -3.43 -2.72
CA LYS A 10 9.27 -3.67 -1.98
C LYS A 10 10.43 -2.89 -2.61
N ASP A 11 11.43 -2.56 -1.79
CA ASP A 11 12.64 -1.92 -2.29
C ASP A 11 13.32 -2.82 -3.32
N GLY A 12 13.81 -2.21 -4.40
CA GLY A 12 14.46 -2.94 -5.49
C GLY A 12 13.52 -3.57 -6.50
N ILE A 13 12.22 -3.56 -6.26
CA ILE A 13 11.23 -4.01 -7.24
C ILE A 13 10.94 -2.88 -8.23
N LEU A 14 10.95 -3.20 -9.52
CA LEU A 14 10.60 -2.25 -10.55
C LEU A 14 9.14 -1.85 -10.44
N ASP A 15 8.89 -0.55 -10.48
CA ASP A 15 7.55 0.05 -10.47
C ASP A 15 7.32 0.81 -11.77
N PRO A 16 6.79 0.14 -12.81
CA PRO A 16 6.59 0.80 -14.12
C PRO A 16 5.65 1.98 -14.07
N GLN A 17 4.62 1.91 -13.21
CA GLN A 17 3.66 3.02 -13.07
C GLN A 17 4.29 4.22 -12.40
N GLY A 18 5.04 3.99 -11.33
CA GLY A 18 5.77 5.05 -10.64
C GLY A 18 6.80 5.72 -11.55
N GLU A 19 7.51 4.92 -12.35
CA GLU A 19 8.49 5.45 -13.29
C GLU A 19 7.83 6.28 -14.40
N ALA A 20 6.69 5.85 -14.92
CA ALA A 20 5.93 6.63 -15.90
C ALA A 20 5.47 7.96 -15.34
N ILE A 21 5.03 7.98 -14.08
CA ILE A 21 4.62 9.20 -13.39
C ILE A 21 5.84 10.13 -13.21
N ARG A 22 6.98 9.56 -12.83
CA ARG A 22 8.21 10.34 -12.68
C ARG A 22 8.59 11.03 -13.99
N HIS A 23 8.53 10.31 -15.11
CA HIS A 23 8.80 10.90 -16.43
C HIS A 23 7.84 12.03 -16.76
N ALA A 24 6.56 11.86 -16.48
CA ALA A 24 5.56 12.91 -16.72
C ALA A 24 5.85 14.15 -15.88
N LEU A 25 6.21 13.97 -14.60
CA LEU A 25 6.55 15.09 -13.73
C LEU A 25 7.84 15.79 -14.16
N ASP A 26 8.84 15.02 -14.59
CA ASP A 26 10.08 15.57 -15.12
C ASP A 26 9.82 16.44 -16.35
N SER A 27 8.95 15.99 -17.25
CA SER A 27 8.55 16.76 -18.45
C SER A 27 7.85 18.07 -18.09
N LEU A 28 7.22 18.14 -16.92
CA LEU A 28 6.59 19.36 -16.41
C LEU A 28 7.56 20.27 -15.65
N GLY A 29 8.81 19.84 -15.51
CA GLY A 29 9.85 20.64 -14.86
C GLY A 29 9.97 20.42 -13.34
N TYR A 30 9.31 19.40 -12.79
CA TYR A 30 9.44 19.10 -11.36
C TYR A 30 10.69 18.27 -11.08
N PRO A 31 11.51 18.65 -10.10
CA PRO A 31 12.74 17.92 -9.79
C PRO A 31 12.46 16.70 -8.89
N ILE A 32 11.77 15.70 -9.45
CA ILE A 32 11.40 14.49 -8.72
C ILE A 32 12.37 13.37 -9.08
N GLY A 33 13.08 12.86 -8.08
CA GLY A 33 14.07 11.81 -8.29
C GLY A 33 13.47 10.40 -8.37
N GLN A 34 12.36 10.17 -7.67
CA GLN A 34 11.73 8.85 -7.66
C GLN A 34 10.25 8.98 -7.33
N VAL A 35 9.44 8.14 -7.95
CA VAL A 35 8.02 7.98 -7.64
C VAL A 35 7.73 6.50 -7.43
N ARG A 36 7.10 6.19 -6.31
CA ARG A 36 6.66 4.83 -5.98
C ARG A 36 5.15 4.85 -5.80
N GLN A 37 4.45 4.07 -6.61
CA GLN A 37 3.00 4.01 -6.55
C GLN A 37 2.56 2.81 -5.72
N GLY A 38 1.68 3.03 -4.77
CA GLY A 38 1.10 1.99 -3.95
C GLY A 38 -0.41 2.02 -4.00
N LYS A 39 -1.03 1.29 -3.08
CA LYS A 39 -2.48 1.18 -2.97
C LYS A 39 -2.88 1.45 -1.53
N VAL A 40 -4.10 1.96 -1.36
CA VAL A 40 -4.72 2.14 -0.05
C VAL A 40 -6.04 1.41 -0.03
N PHE A 41 -6.25 0.57 0.97
CA PHE A 41 -7.52 -0.11 1.17
C PHE A 41 -8.12 0.34 2.50
N ASP A 42 -9.33 0.84 2.46
CA ASP A 42 -10.08 1.19 3.66
C ASP A 42 -11.08 0.07 3.95
N LEU A 43 -10.90 -0.59 5.09
CA LEU A 43 -11.70 -1.74 5.48
C LEU A 43 -12.62 -1.37 6.63
N GLU A 44 -13.86 -1.81 6.55
CA GLU A 44 -14.79 -1.80 7.67
C GLU A 44 -14.87 -3.23 8.17
N ILE A 45 -14.37 -3.49 9.38
CA ILE A 45 -14.30 -4.85 9.94
C ILE A 45 -15.27 -4.95 11.11
N ASP A 46 -16.17 -5.92 11.04
CA ASP A 46 -17.19 -6.16 12.06
C ASP A 46 -16.64 -6.94 13.24
N VAL A 47 -15.83 -6.28 14.05
CA VAL A 47 -15.27 -6.82 15.28
C VAL A 47 -15.32 -5.76 16.38
N GLU A 48 -15.21 -6.19 17.63
CA GLU A 48 -15.33 -5.29 18.76
C GLU A 48 -14.00 -4.76 19.31
N THR A 49 -12.90 -5.47 19.09
CA THR A 49 -11.62 -5.07 19.65
C THR A 49 -10.62 -4.69 18.57
N ARG A 50 -9.71 -3.80 18.94
CA ARG A 50 -8.62 -3.35 18.08
C ARG A 50 -7.72 -4.52 17.68
N GLU A 51 -7.43 -5.42 18.59
CA GLU A 51 -6.58 -6.58 18.36
C GLU A 51 -7.20 -7.52 17.33
N GLN A 52 -8.50 -7.73 17.37
CA GLN A 52 -9.22 -8.55 16.39
C GLN A 52 -9.18 -7.87 15.01
N ALA A 53 -9.40 -6.57 14.96
CA ALA A 53 -9.38 -5.81 13.71
C ALA A 53 -7.99 -5.88 13.07
N GLU A 54 -6.95 -5.69 13.85
CA GLU A 54 -5.58 -5.74 13.38
C GLU A 54 -5.21 -7.13 12.85
N ALA A 55 -5.56 -8.17 13.57
CA ALA A 55 -5.29 -9.56 13.17
C ALA A 55 -5.98 -9.91 11.84
N LEU A 56 -7.26 -9.57 11.70
CA LEU A 56 -8.01 -9.84 10.48
C LEU A 56 -7.48 -9.02 9.30
N ALA A 57 -7.12 -7.76 9.52
CA ALA A 57 -6.57 -6.92 8.47
C ALA A 57 -5.22 -7.43 7.97
N ASN A 58 -4.36 -7.89 8.87
CA ASN A 58 -3.09 -8.51 8.51
C ASN A 58 -3.30 -9.78 7.68
N GLU A 59 -4.22 -10.63 8.10
CA GLU A 59 -4.54 -11.85 7.35
C GLU A 59 -5.10 -11.53 5.97
N ALA A 60 -6.03 -10.59 5.88
CA ALA A 60 -6.62 -10.18 4.60
C ALA A 60 -5.56 -9.58 3.67
N ALA A 61 -4.66 -8.78 4.21
CA ALA A 61 -3.58 -8.18 3.43
C ALA A 61 -2.65 -9.24 2.84
N GLU A 62 -2.26 -10.23 3.63
CA GLU A 62 -1.39 -11.32 3.16
C GLU A 62 -2.06 -12.19 2.10
N ARG A 63 -3.36 -12.47 2.26
CA ARG A 63 -4.06 -13.41 1.38
C ARG A 63 -4.63 -12.78 0.12
N ALA A 64 -5.02 -11.51 0.17
CA ALA A 64 -5.82 -10.92 -0.89
C ALA A 64 -5.38 -9.53 -1.36
N LEU A 65 -4.83 -8.69 -0.48
CA LEU A 65 -4.61 -7.29 -0.81
C LEU A 65 -3.21 -7.00 -1.35
N ALA A 66 -2.21 -7.71 -0.87
CA ALA A 66 -0.82 -7.49 -1.27
C ALA A 66 -0.24 -8.74 -1.92
N ASN A 67 0.62 -8.54 -2.91
CA ASN A 67 1.43 -9.61 -3.50
C ASN A 67 2.69 -9.76 -2.64
N GLY A 68 2.77 -10.82 -1.83
CA GLY A 68 3.86 -11.02 -0.89
C GLY A 68 5.25 -11.13 -1.48
N VAL A 69 5.35 -11.40 -2.79
CA VAL A 69 6.64 -11.46 -3.49
C VAL A 69 7.15 -10.06 -3.83
N MET A 70 6.27 -9.18 -4.30
CA MET A 70 6.65 -7.87 -4.83
C MET A 70 6.24 -6.70 -3.96
N GLU A 71 5.33 -6.91 -3.01
CA GLU A 71 4.75 -5.84 -2.21
C GLU A 71 4.89 -6.09 -0.72
N ARG A 72 4.94 -4.98 0.02
CA ARG A 72 4.84 -4.98 1.49
C ARG A 72 3.60 -4.19 1.88
N PHE A 73 3.12 -4.40 3.10
CA PHE A 73 1.95 -3.66 3.58
C PHE A 73 2.11 -3.20 5.02
N GLU A 74 1.31 -2.22 5.37
CA GLU A 74 1.22 -1.67 6.72
C GLU A 74 -0.24 -1.56 7.09
N VAL A 75 -0.61 -2.00 8.29
CA VAL A 75 -1.98 -1.92 8.81
C VAL A 75 -2.05 -0.81 9.84
N VAL A 76 -3.02 0.09 9.65
CA VAL A 76 -3.28 1.19 10.56
C VAL A 76 -4.72 1.11 11.03
N VAL A 77 -4.91 0.90 12.33
CA VAL A 77 -6.25 0.84 12.94
C VAL A 77 -6.61 2.22 13.46
N ALA A 78 -7.77 2.70 13.07
CA ALA A 78 -8.26 4.01 13.48
C ALA A 78 -8.65 4.07 14.97
#